data_33b9886d7000c7588f9b0b1052e8330d
#
_entry.id   33b9886d7000c7588f9b0b1052e8330d
#
_cell.length_a   1.000
_cell.length_b   1.000
_cell.length_c   1.000
_cell.angle_alpha   90.00
_cell.angle_beta   90.00
_cell.angle_gamma   90.00
#
_symmetry.space_group_name_H-M   'P 1'
#
loop_
_entity.id
_entity.type
_entity.pdbx_description
1 polymer ?
#
loop_
_entity_poly.entity_id
_entity_poly.type
_entity_poly.pdbx_seq_one_letter_code
_entity_poly.pdbx_strand_id
1 'polypeptide(L)'
;SEGKGRDIEMVNVGDDVSVGRSKGGLVGRRGLTGAAFTAKVLGAASEKGDDVQKIAHLGRTMVKNFVTVGSSLDHCHVPGRSTDPKERGALSQSAVEIGMGIHNEPGAKHIENKPSGEDLIKEMLELLLREDDPERSFVKFNKDDDPVLIINNLGGMSTIELGAIAAEARTQ
;
A
#
# COMPACT_ATOMS: atom_id res chain seq x y z
N SER A 1 -27.87 -17.69 -30.10
CA SER A 1 -26.77 -16.67 -30.22
C SER A 1 -25.56 -17.26 -29.53
N GLU A 2 -24.60 -17.71 -30.32
CA GLU A 2 -23.28 -18.14 -29.85
C GLU A 2 -22.66 -16.97 -29.08
N GLY A 3 -22.44 -17.14 -27.77
CA GLY A 3 -21.77 -16.16 -26.96
C GLY A 3 -20.34 -16.05 -27.45
N LYS A 4 -19.97 -14.93 -28.04
CA LYS A 4 -18.57 -14.61 -28.30
C LYS A 4 -17.85 -14.64 -26.97
N GLY A 5 -16.96 -15.61 -26.78
CA GLY A 5 -16.07 -15.65 -25.62
C GLY A 5 -15.36 -14.29 -25.49
N ARG A 6 -15.30 -13.76 -24.28
CA ARG A 6 -14.51 -12.55 -24.00
C ARG A 6 -13.13 -13.01 -23.53
N ASP A 7 -12.11 -12.42 -24.08
CA ASP A 7 -10.76 -12.60 -23.57
C ASP A 7 -10.68 -11.92 -22.21
N ILE A 8 -10.29 -12.68 -21.20
CA ILE A 8 -10.14 -12.20 -19.82
C ILE A 8 -8.72 -12.48 -19.38
N GLU A 9 -8.07 -11.46 -18.84
CA GLU A 9 -6.75 -11.56 -18.24
C GLU A 9 -6.82 -11.11 -16.77
N MET A 10 -6.02 -11.73 -15.93
CA MET A 10 -5.94 -11.41 -14.52
C MET A 10 -4.60 -10.79 -14.18
N VAL A 11 -4.64 -9.68 -13.45
CA VAL A 11 -3.48 -9.04 -12.81
C VAL A 11 -3.73 -8.96 -11.32
N ASN A 12 -2.99 -9.71 -10.54
CA ASN A 12 -3.09 -9.71 -9.09
C ASN A 12 -2.16 -8.66 -8.48
N VAL A 13 -2.73 -7.70 -7.77
CA VAL A 13 -1.98 -6.60 -7.13
C VAL A 13 -1.77 -6.93 -5.66
N GLY A 14 -0.52 -7.08 -5.25
CA GLY A 14 -0.12 -7.38 -3.88
C GLY A 14 1.07 -6.52 -3.48
N ASP A 15 0.87 -5.21 -3.36
CA ASP A 15 1.93 -4.23 -3.15
C ASP A 15 2.28 -4.01 -1.67
N ASP A 16 1.45 -4.43 -0.72
CA ASP A 16 1.67 -4.23 0.71
C ASP A 16 2.84 -5.06 1.25
N VAL A 17 3.96 -4.38 1.52
CA VAL A 17 5.15 -5.04 2.08
C VAL A 17 5.07 -5.32 3.57
N SER A 18 4.08 -4.78 4.28
CA SER A 18 3.88 -5.09 5.69
C SER A 18 3.53 -6.57 5.91
N VAL A 19 2.93 -7.20 4.90
CA VAL A 19 2.72 -8.65 4.87
C VAL A 19 3.98 -9.31 4.29
N GLY A 20 4.79 -9.92 5.16
CA GLY A 20 5.98 -10.66 4.76
C GLY A 20 5.67 -11.88 3.89
N ARG A 21 6.67 -12.39 3.18
CA ARG A 21 6.56 -13.58 2.31
C ARG A 21 6.01 -14.81 3.04
N SER A 22 6.48 -15.04 4.25
CA SER A 22 6.06 -16.18 5.08
C SER A 22 4.62 -16.05 5.60
N LYS A 23 4.07 -14.84 5.67
CA LYS A 23 2.73 -14.55 6.20
C LYS A 23 1.66 -14.43 5.12
N GLY A 24 2.03 -14.38 3.86
CA GLY A 24 1.10 -14.22 2.74
C GLY A 24 0.11 -15.39 2.56
N GLY A 25 0.42 -16.56 3.06
CA GLY A 25 -0.41 -17.76 2.98
C GLY A 25 -0.92 -18.04 1.56
N LEU A 26 -2.15 -18.53 1.44
CA LEU A 26 -2.80 -18.80 0.15
C LEU A 26 -3.34 -17.54 -0.54
N VAL A 27 -3.57 -16.48 0.22
CA VAL A 27 -4.21 -15.24 -0.29
C VAL A 27 -3.17 -14.26 -0.85
N GLY A 28 -1.94 -14.35 -0.39
CA GLY A 28 -0.88 -13.42 -0.78
C GLY A 28 -0.93 -12.10 -0.01
N ARG A 29 -0.22 -11.10 -0.53
CA ARG A 29 -0.18 -9.74 0.03
C ARG A 29 -1.42 -8.94 -0.35
N ARG A 30 -1.77 -7.98 0.49
CA ARG A 30 -2.87 -7.04 0.26
C ARG A 30 -2.53 -6.06 -0.86
N GLY A 31 -3.55 -5.62 -1.62
CA GLY A 31 -3.45 -4.50 -2.53
C GLY A 31 -3.80 -3.19 -1.81
N LEU A 32 -2.93 -2.20 -1.90
CA LEU A 32 -3.12 -0.86 -1.34
C LEU A 32 -3.11 0.20 -2.45
N THR A 33 -2.28 1.22 -2.33
CA THR A 33 -2.14 2.30 -3.32
C THR A 33 -1.82 1.77 -4.73
N GLY A 34 -1.03 0.70 -4.81
CA GLY A 34 -0.71 0.04 -6.07
C GLY A 34 -1.94 -0.48 -6.81
N ALA A 35 -2.98 -0.92 -6.11
CA ALA A 35 -4.22 -1.38 -6.73
C ALA A 35 -4.94 -0.24 -7.46
N ALA A 36 -5.11 0.92 -6.80
CA ALA A 36 -5.74 2.09 -7.39
C ALA A 36 -4.94 2.65 -8.57
N PHE A 37 -3.62 2.71 -8.42
CA PHE A 37 -2.73 3.19 -9.47
C PHE A 37 -2.71 2.25 -10.68
N THR A 38 -2.66 0.95 -10.47
CA THR A 38 -2.75 -0.05 -11.54
C THR A 38 -4.06 0.09 -12.31
N ALA A 39 -5.20 0.17 -11.62
CA ALA A 39 -6.49 0.36 -12.25
C ALA A 39 -6.55 1.63 -13.11
N LYS A 40 -5.98 2.74 -12.62
CA LYS A 40 -5.92 4.00 -13.35
C LYS A 40 -5.08 3.90 -14.62
N VAL A 41 -3.89 3.30 -14.55
CA VAL A 41 -2.97 3.18 -15.69
C VAL A 41 -3.53 2.21 -16.74
N LEU A 42 -4.04 1.05 -16.31
CA LEU A 42 -4.63 0.08 -17.25
C LEU A 42 -5.92 0.60 -17.89
N GLY A 43 -6.73 1.36 -17.15
CA GLY A 43 -7.89 2.05 -17.70
C GLY A 43 -7.51 3.06 -18.78
N ALA A 44 -6.48 3.87 -18.55
CA ALA A 44 -5.98 4.81 -19.55
C ALA A 44 -5.41 4.11 -20.80
N ALA A 45 -4.74 2.97 -20.64
CA ALA A 45 -4.26 2.17 -21.77
C ALA A 45 -5.44 1.60 -22.57
N SER A 46 -6.50 1.14 -21.90
CA SER A 46 -7.73 0.68 -22.54
C SER A 46 -8.43 1.79 -23.32
N GLU A 47 -8.52 2.99 -22.79
CA GLU A 47 -9.08 4.14 -23.49
C GLU A 47 -8.29 4.54 -24.74
N LYS A 48 -6.99 4.28 -24.77
CA LYS A 48 -6.15 4.46 -25.96
C LYS A 48 -6.33 3.39 -27.01
N GLY A 49 -7.10 2.33 -26.72
CA GLY A 49 -7.37 1.23 -27.65
C GLY A 49 -6.32 0.12 -27.61
N ASP A 50 -5.50 0.04 -26.59
CA ASP A 50 -4.58 -1.10 -26.42
C ASP A 50 -5.39 -2.39 -26.23
N ASP A 51 -4.89 -3.51 -26.78
CA ASP A 51 -5.53 -4.81 -26.63
C ASP A 51 -5.35 -5.39 -25.22
N VAL A 52 -6.19 -6.37 -24.87
CA VAL A 52 -6.22 -6.97 -23.52
C VAL A 52 -4.89 -7.62 -23.14
N GLN A 53 -4.16 -8.21 -24.08
CA GLN A 53 -2.89 -8.87 -23.82
C GLN A 53 -1.79 -7.86 -23.49
N LYS A 54 -1.76 -6.75 -24.22
CA LYS A 54 -0.83 -5.64 -23.98
C LYS A 54 -1.12 -4.97 -22.63
N ILE A 55 -2.39 -4.72 -22.32
CA ILE A 55 -2.82 -4.17 -21.02
C ILE A 55 -2.43 -5.11 -19.87
N ALA A 56 -2.68 -6.40 -20.03
CA ALA A 56 -2.31 -7.38 -19.00
C ALA A 56 -0.79 -7.49 -18.83
N HIS A 57 -0.02 -7.42 -19.91
CA HIS A 57 1.44 -7.39 -19.84
C HIS A 57 1.93 -6.16 -19.06
N LEU A 58 1.40 -4.98 -19.39
CA LEU A 58 1.68 -3.74 -18.64
C LEU A 58 1.37 -3.90 -17.16
N GLY A 59 0.18 -4.41 -16.83
CA GLY A 59 -0.21 -4.64 -15.44
C GLY A 59 0.73 -5.60 -14.71
N ARG A 60 1.09 -6.72 -15.32
CA ARG A 60 2.05 -7.67 -14.74
C ARG A 60 3.45 -7.07 -14.56
N THR A 61 3.85 -6.16 -15.42
CA THR A 61 5.12 -5.41 -15.25
C THR A 61 5.01 -4.43 -14.09
N MET A 62 3.91 -3.68 -14.00
CA MET A 62 3.68 -2.72 -12.93
C MET A 62 3.72 -3.39 -11.55
N VAL A 63 2.96 -4.47 -11.34
CA VAL A 63 2.84 -5.10 -10.02
C VAL A 63 4.14 -5.73 -9.51
N LYS A 64 5.11 -5.97 -10.36
CA LYS A 64 6.45 -6.43 -9.99
C LYS A 64 7.36 -5.30 -9.49
N ASN A 65 7.00 -4.05 -9.79
CA ASN A 65 7.81 -2.86 -9.52
C ASN A 65 7.13 -1.91 -8.53
N PHE A 66 6.17 -2.43 -7.78
CA PHE A 66 5.49 -1.67 -6.74
C PHE A 66 5.72 -2.24 -5.36
N VAL A 67 5.90 -1.35 -4.41
CA VAL A 67 5.85 -1.64 -2.98
C VAL A 67 5.10 -0.51 -2.28
N THR A 68 4.28 -0.86 -1.31
CA THR A 68 3.50 0.10 -0.51
C THR A 68 3.54 -0.31 0.95
N VAL A 69 3.56 0.67 1.83
CA VAL A 69 3.34 0.50 3.26
C VAL A 69 2.44 1.62 3.74
N GLY A 70 1.51 1.32 4.63
CA GLY A 70 0.65 2.31 5.26
C GLY A 70 0.97 2.48 6.73
N SER A 71 0.56 3.61 7.31
CA SER A 71 0.55 3.84 8.75
C SER A 71 -0.79 4.43 9.17
N SER A 72 -1.26 4.10 10.36
CA SER A 72 -2.54 4.56 10.88
C SER A 72 -2.43 4.94 12.35
N LEU A 73 -3.15 5.99 12.74
CA LEU A 73 -3.26 6.46 14.12
C LEU A 73 -4.45 5.83 14.84
N ASP A 74 -5.37 5.22 14.14
CA ASP A 74 -6.53 4.52 14.68
C ASP A 74 -7.17 3.61 13.63
N HIS A 75 -8.11 2.80 14.07
CA HIS A 75 -8.92 1.94 13.22
C HIS A 75 -10.08 2.70 12.58
N CYS A 76 -10.57 2.20 11.44
CA CYS A 76 -11.80 2.72 10.85
C CYS A 76 -13.01 2.40 11.72
N HIS A 77 -13.86 3.41 11.94
CA HIS A 77 -15.08 3.27 12.71
C HIS A 77 -16.28 2.99 11.80
N VAL A 78 -16.95 1.89 12.05
CA VAL A 78 -18.18 1.56 11.33
C VAL A 78 -19.35 2.30 11.99
N PRO A 79 -20.15 3.10 11.26
CA PRO A 79 -21.31 3.76 11.81
C PRO A 79 -22.27 2.78 12.51
N GLY A 80 -22.78 3.16 13.66
CA GLY A 80 -23.72 2.35 14.46
C GLY A 80 -23.07 1.27 15.35
N ARG A 81 -21.75 1.09 15.30
CA ARG A 81 -21.03 0.23 16.25
C ARG A 81 -20.61 1.05 17.48
N SER A 82 -20.28 0.33 18.57
CA SER A 82 -19.82 0.93 19.81
C SER A 82 -18.63 1.88 19.56
N THR A 83 -18.66 3.03 20.24
CA THR A 83 -17.55 3.97 20.24
C THR A 83 -16.57 3.73 21.39
N ASP A 84 -16.79 2.68 22.21
CA ASP A 84 -15.86 2.32 23.28
C ASP A 84 -14.55 1.76 22.67
N PRO A 85 -13.40 2.39 22.95
CA PRO A 85 -12.11 1.91 22.47
C PRO A 85 -11.79 0.46 22.88
N LYS A 86 -12.23 0.04 24.06
CA LYS A 86 -12.00 -1.33 24.56
C LYS A 86 -12.75 -2.39 23.77
N GLU A 87 -13.95 -2.07 23.29
CA GLU A 87 -14.76 -3.01 22.49
C GLU A 87 -14.32 -3.09 21.02
N ARG A 88 -13.58 -2.09 20.54
CA ARG A 88 -13.19 -1.97 19.13
C ARG A 88 -11.75 -2.36 18.85
N GLY A 89 -10.95 -2.61 19.89
CA GLY A 89 -9.50 -2.78 19.70
C GLY A 89 -8.83 -1.53 19.15
N ALA A 90 -9.38 -0.35 19.45
CA ALA A 90 -8.82 0.93 19.02
C ALA A 90 -7.39 1.10 19.54
N LEU A 91 -6.56 1.78 18.77
CA LEU A 91 -5.24 2.15 19.23
C LEU A 91 -5.34 3.15 20.40
N SER A 92 -4.38 3.11 21.31
CA SER A 92 -4.27 4.17 22.32
C SER A 92 -3.98 5.50 21.61
N GLN A 93 -4.35 6.63 22.26
CA GLN A 93 -4.09 7.96 21.68
C GLN A 93 -2.60 8.23 21.45
N SER A 94 -1.74 7.51 22.17
CA SER A 94 -0.28 7.59 22.04
C SER A 94 0.32 6.59 21.08
N ALA A 95 -0.47 5.68 20.50
CA ALA A 95 0.03 4.64 19.61
C ALA A 95 -0.07 5.00 18.13
N VAL A 96 0.72 4.30 17.33
CA VAL A 96 0.64 4.27 15.88
C VAL A 96 0.89 2.84 15.40
N GLU A 97 0.25 2.45 14.33
CA GLU A 97 0.45 1.14 13.72
C GLU A 97 0.96 1.28 12.28
N ILE A 98 2.02 0.57 11.96
CA ILE A 98 2.56 0.49 10.61
C ILE A 98 2.09 -0.80 9.96
N GLY A 99 1.53 -0.68 8.76
CA GLY A 99 1.06 -1.82 7.98
C GLY A 99 -0.33 -2.31 8.37
N MET A 100 -1.15 -1.49 9.01
CA MET A 100 -2.56 -1.82 9.24
C MET A 100 -3.28 -1.95 7.90
N GLY A 101 -4.11 -2.99 7.77
CA GLY A 101 -4.97 -3.18 6.61
C GLY A 101 -6.17 -2.25 6.61
N ILE A 102 -6.71 -1.97 5.43
CA ILE A 102 -7.88 -1.08 5.27
C ILE A 102 -9.17 -1.61 5.90
N HIS A 103 -9.21 -2.90 6.25
CA HIS A 103 -10.32 -3.53 6.98
C HIS A 103 -9.98 -3.72 8.47
N ASN A 104 -9.04 -2.95 9.01
CA ASN A 104 -8.54 -3.07 10.37
C ASN A 104 -7.79 -4.39 10.66
N GLU A 105 -7.19 -5.02 9.62
CA GLU A 105 -6.30 -6.14 9.87
C GLU A 105 -5.04 -5.65 10.60
N PRO A 106 -4.53 -6.45 11.54
CA PRO A 106 -3.33 -6.08 12.30
C PRO A 106 -2.15 -5.73 11.41
N GLY A 107 -1.42 -4.69 11.78
CA GLY A 107 -0.22 -4.25 11.08
C GLY A 107 1.00 -5.12 11.31
N ALA A 108 2.09 -4.74 10.68
CA ALA A 108 3.39 -5.36 10.86
C ALA A 108 4.04 -4.95 12.18
N LYS A 109 3.78 -3.73 12.63
CA LYS A 109 4.39 -3.16 13.82
C LYS A 109 3.44 -2.21 14.53
N HIS A 110 3.25 -2.45 15.82
CA HIS A 110 2.56 -1.57 16.75
C HIS A 110 3.58 -0.79 17.57
N ILE A 111 3.44 0.54 17.64
CA ILE A 111 4.32 1.43 18.37
C ILE A 111 3.48 2.19 19.38
N GLU A 112 3.66 1.88 20.67
CA GLU A 112 2.86 2.42 21.77
C GLU A 112 3.07 3.91 21.99
N ASN A 113 4.30 4.41 21.82
CA ASN A 113 4.63 5.82 21.92
C ASN A 113 4.90 6.35 20.51
N LYS A 114 4.01 7.23 20.02
CA LYS A 114 4.15 7.83 18.69
C LYS A 114 5.55 8.39 18.49
N PRO A 115 6.26 7.93 17.47
CA PRO A 115 7.53 8.52 17.08
C PRO A 115 7.31 9.93 16.52
N SER A 116 8.39 10.67 16.30
CA SER A 116 8.33 11.86 15.45
C SER A 116 7.86 11.51 14.03
N GLY A 117 7.37 12.50 13.29
CA GLY A 117 7.03 12.29 11.87
C GLY A 117 8.24 11.84 11.05
N GLU A 118 9.42 12.40 11.34
CA GLU A 118 10.69 12.02 10.74
C GLU A 118 11.02 10.53 10.97
N ASP A 119 10.99 10.09 12.23
CA ASP A 119 11.28 8.70 12.58
C ASP A 119 10.27 7.73 11.99
N LEU A 120 8.99 8.10 11.96
CA LEU A 120 7.94 7.27 11.36
C LEU A 120 8.17 7.10 9.86
N ILE A 121 8.45 8.18 9.15
CA ILE A 121 8.71 8.15 7.70
C ILE A 121 9.97 7.34 7.41
N LYS A 122 11.03 7.54 8.18
CA LYS A 122 12.25 6.75 8.07
C LYS A 122 11.97 5.26 8.18
N GLU A 123 11.23 4.86 9.19
CA GLU A 123 10.87 3.46 9.40
C GLU A 123 10.01 2.89 8.25
N MET A 124 9.07 3.68 7.72
CA MET A 124 8.27 3.29 6.57
C MET A 124 9.13 3.15 5.31
N LEU A 125 10.07 4.07 5.07
CA LEU A 125 11.01 3.99 3.94
C LEU A 125 11.94 2.78 4.06
N GLU A 126 12.43 2.46 5.25
CA GLU A 126 13.22 1.25 5.49
C GLU A 126 12.45 -0.02 5.10
N LEU A 127 11.16 -0.09 5.41
CA LEU A 127 10.32 -1.24 5.01
C LEU A 127 10.15 -1.34 3.49
N LEU A 128 10.16 -0.23 2.76
CA LEU A 128 10.02 -0.18 1.31
C LEU A 128 11.33 -0.48 0.58
N LEU A 129 12.45 0.04 1.08
CA LEU A 129 13.72 0.13 0.34
C LEU A 129 14.76 -0.91 0.79
N ARG A 130 14.55 -1.56 1.91
CA ARG A 130 15.52 -2.47 2.52
C ARG A 130 15.66 -3.76 1.72
N GLU A 131 16.83 -3.96 1.08
CA GLU A 131 17.08 -5.11 0.22
C GLU A 131 17.50 -6.38 0.96
N ASP A 132 18.04 -6.25 2.17
CA ASP A 132 18.51 -7.37 2.99
C ASP A 132 17.39 -8.04 3.84
N ASP A 133 16.15 -7.54 3.78
CA ASP A 133 15.01 -8.16 4.45
C ASP A 133 14.43 -9.30 3.57
N PRO A 134 14.62 -10.57 3.93
CA PRO A 134 14.14 -11.69 3.13
C PRO A 134 12.60 -11.75 3.07
N GLU A 135 11.92 -11.13 4.02
CA GLU A 135 10.46 -11.11 4.10
C GLU A 135 9.84 -10.01 3.24
N ARG A 136 10.52 -8.86 3.06
CA ARG A 136 9.92 -7.63 2.49
C ARG A 136 10.62 -7.05 1.29
N SER A 137 11.81 -7.50 0.95
CA SER A 137 12.53 -7.08 -0.25
C SER A 137 11.85 -7.62 -1.52
N PHE A 138 10.77 -6.97 -1.94
CA PHE A 138 10.00 -7.38 -3.12
C PHE A 138 10.44 -6.69 -4.40
N VAL A 139 10.94 -5.47 -4.29
CA VAL A 139 11.49 -4.68 -5.40
C VAL A 139 12.95 -4.40 -5.09
N LYS A 140 13.79 -4.48 -6.11
CA LYS A 140 15.20 -4.08 -6.04
C LYS A 140 15.35 -2.75 -6.75
N PHE A 141 15.99 -1.80 -6.07
CA PHE A 141 16.29 -0.49 -6.63
C PHE A 141 17.74 -0.47 -7.08
N ASN A 142 17.98 -0.09 -8.31
CA ASN A 142 19.32 0.09 -8.84
C ASN A 142 19.70 1.56 -8.79
N LYS A 143 21.01 1.85 -8.82
CA LYS A 143 21.53 3.21 -8.73
C LYS A 143 21.01 4.15 -9.82
N ASP A 144 20.69 3.61 -10.99
CA ASP A 144 20.25 4.37 -12.17
C ASP A 144 18.70 4.39 -12.31
N ASP A 145 17.98 3.80 -11.35
CA ASP A 145 16.51 3.85 -11.35
C ASP A 145 16.02 5.24 -10.95
N ASP A 146 14.91 5.68 -11.52
CA ASP A 146 14.20 6.90 -11.18
C ASP A 146 12.86 6.54 -10.52
N PRO A 147 12.83 6.28 -9.21
CA PRO A 147 11.64 5.81 -8.53
C PRO A 147 10.60 6.93 -8.38
N VAL A 148 9.34 6.59 -8.56
CA VAL A 148 8.21 7.48 -8.34
C VAL A 148 7.62 7.22 -6.96
N LEU A 149 7.67 8.23 -6.08
CA LEU A 149 7.03 8.19 -4.78
C LEU A 149 5.56 8.62 -4.90
N ILE A 150 4.66 7.74 -4.47
CA ILE A 150 3.22 8.02 -4.37
C ILE A 150 2.84 8.07 -2.90
N ILE A 151 2.31 9.21 -2.45
CA ILE A 151 1.79 9.37 -1.09
C ILE A 151 0.27 9.38 -1.15
N ASN A 152 -0.33 8.42 -0.47
CA ASN A 152 -1.78 8.23 -0.45
C ASN A 152 -2.36 8.71 0.89
N ASN A 153 -3.25 9.70 0.83
CA ASN A 153 -4.05 10.12 1.98
C ASN A 153 -5.33 9.29 2.04
N LEU A 154 -5.47 8.46 3.07
CA LEU A 154 -6.66 7.64 3.30
C LEU A 154 -7.83 8.44 3.91
N GLY A 155 -7.71 9.76 4.02
CA GLY A 155 -8.77 10.67 4.46
C GLY A 155 -8.58 11.23 5.87
N GLY A 156 -7.59 10.76 6.61
CA GLY A 156 -7.34 11.22 7.99
C GLY A 156 -6.44 12.45 8.13
N MET A 157 -5.86 12.94 7.02
CA MET A 157 -4.86 14.01 7.02
C MET A 157 -5.31 15.22 6.21
N SER A 158 -4.97 16.40 6.70
CA SER A 158 -5.12 17.63 5.93
C SER A 158 -4.10 17.70 4.77
N THR A 159 -4.36 18.57 3.79
CA THR A 159 -3.45 18.78 2.66
C THR A 159 -2.09 19.29 3.11
N ILE A 160 -2.03 20.08 4.18
CA ILE A 160 -0.76 20.64 4.69
C ILE A 160 0.08 19.54 5.36
N GLU A 161 -0.55 18.65 6.14
CA GLU A 161 0.13 17.50 6.73
C GLU A 161 0.65 16.54 5.65
N LEU A 162 -0.15 16.28 4.62
CA LEU A 162 0.28 15.48 3.48
C LEU A 162 1.49 16.10 2.77
N GLY A 163 1.51 17.43 2.62
CA GLY A 163 2.63 18.16 2.07
C GLY A 163 3.90 18.05 2.92
N ALA A 164 3.76 18.10 4.25
CA ALA A 164 4.87 17.92 5.17
C ALA A 164 5.48 16.50 5.08
N ILE A 165 4.64 15.47 5.03
CA ILE A 165 5.08 14.08 4.83
C ILE A 165 5.80 13.91 3.49
N ALA A 166 5.27 14.52 2.43
CA ALA A 166 5.91 14.46 1.11
C ALA A 166 7.29 15.14 1.10
N ALA A 167 7.42 16.27 1.78
CA ALA A 167 8.69 16.98 1.91
C ALA A 167 9.70 16.14 2.70
N GLU A 168 9.28 15.57 3.82
CA GLU A 168 10.13 14.73 4.66
C GLU A 168 10.61 13.47 3.92
N ALA A 169 9.69 12.75 3.29
CA ALA A 169 10.03 11.54 2.54
C ALA A 169 10.98 11.79 1.36
N ARG A 170 11.01 13.00 0.82
CA ARG A 170 12.00 13.40 -0.20
C ARG A 170 13.36 13.74 0.38
N THR A 171 13.42 14.14 1.63
CA THR A 171 14.66 14.54 2.29
C THR A 171 15.46 13.33 2.75
N GLN A 172 14.79 12.26 3.11
CA GLN A 172 15.40 11.00 3.54
C GLN A 172 15.73 10.08 2.37
#